data_69934dcc5ca1a3128e074dd0f1f0b7a2
#
_entry.id   69934dcc5ca1a3128e074dd0f1f0b7a2
#
_cell.length_a   1.000
_cell.length_b   1.000
_cell.length_c   1.000
_cell.angle_alpha   90.00
_cell.angle_beta   90.00
_cell.angle_gamma   90.00
#
_symmetry.space_group_name_H-M   'P 1'
#
loop_
_entity.id
_entity.type
_entity.pdbx_description
1 polymer ?
#
loop_
_entity_poly.entity_id
_entity_poly.type
_entity_poly.pdbx_seq_one_letter_code
_entity_poly.pdbx_strand_id
1 'polypeptide(L)'
;MKRLLTCGALAVLAAGYVTAQGQQQGAGAPIMIQKQGSFAAGGTILGDPNGRSLHCDHGYVDYQIPVSPRRINLVMWHSAAAHAFLNRWDGGEGYQSIFLRRGYPVYIWDGPQIGRANWGCTDSAYKPGIGRDQQNFTAWRFGVKYPEWFEGVQFPKDNAEAWNQASRARYLEFDTIENAQMQSDAAAKLFDRIGPSVAITNSAGGMRAILTALKTNNMAAIVMYENVGYIYPQGEGPGVPQTGFGPIEVPLDEFKKLTKVPMQVVWGDNVDKSASYSNSYKMALLFAEKVNKYGGKVQVLRLPDVGLKGNTHLPFADMNNVAVADLLSKYLAENGLDKR
;
A
#
# COMPACT_ATOMS: atom_id res chain seq x y z
N MET A 1 -74.23 8.95 -42.92
CA MET A 1 -73.60 7.70 -42.51
C MET A 1 -72.07 7.89 -42.61
N LYS A 2 -71.37 8.17 -41.48
CA LYS A 2 -69.92 8.30 -41.41
C LYS A 2 -69.39 7.14 -40.58
N ARG A 3 -68.53 6.32 -41.23
CA ARG A 3 -67.83 5.22 -40.54
C ARG A 3 -66.58 5.78 -39.87
N LEU A 4 -66.43 5.61 -38.56
CA LEU A 4 -65.18 5.82 -37.83
C LEU A 4 -64.31 4.56 -37.98
N LEU A 5 -63.11 4.77 -38.44
CA LEU A 5 -62.01 3.79 -38.36
C LEU A 5 -61.20 4.08 -37.08
N THR A 6 -61.17 3.10 -36.19
CA THR A 6 -60.30 3.08 -35.01
C THR A 6 -58.97 2.43 -35.38
N CYS A 7 -57.88 3.20 -35.37
CA CYS A 7 -56.53 2.67 -35.43
C CYS A 7 -56.10 2.25 -34.04
N GLY A 8 -55.87 0.95 -33.84
CA GLY A 8 -55.18 0.42 -32.65
C GLY A 8 -53.69 0.55 -32.79
N ALA A 9 -53.06 1.26 -31.90
CA ALA A 9 -51.61 1.32 -31.80
C ALA A 9 -51.10 0.17 -30.96
N LEU A 10 -50.33 -0.74 -31.57
CA LEU A 10 -49.54 -1.75 -30.86
C LEU A 10 -48.30 -1.04 -30.26
N ALA A 11 -48.22 -0.97 -28.94
CA ALA A 11 -47.00 -0.62 -28.23
C ALA A 11 -46.09 -1.84 -28.11
N VAL A 12 -45.00 -1.84 -28.86
CA VAL A 12 -43.90 -2.83 -28.71
C VAL A 12 -43.04 -2.41 -27.54
N LEU A 13 -43.14 -3.13 -26.42
CA LEU A 13 -42.22 -3.03 -25.28
C LEU A 13 -40.91 -3.71 -25.68
N ALA A 14 -39.91 -2.90 -26.08
CA ALA A 14 -38.53 -3.33 -26.21
C ALA A 14 -37.94 -3.47 -24.81
N ALA A 15 -37.82 -4.69 -24.30
CA ALA A 15 -37.05 -5.01 -23.12
C ALA A 15 -35.57 -4.86 -23.47
N GLY A 16 -34.98 -3.70 -23.14
CA GLY A 16 -33.57 -3.47 -23.25
C GLY A 16 -32.83 -4.33 -22.20
N TYR A 17 -32.10 -5.35 -22.65
CA TYR A 17 -31.09 -6.00 -21.82
C TYR A 17 -29.99 -5.02 -21.51
N VAL A 18 -29.99 -4.47 -20.29
CA VAL A 18 -28.86 -3.72 -19.76
C VAL A 18 -27.76 -4.75 -19.47
N THR A 19 -26.83 -4.90 -20.38
CA THR A 19 -25.56 -5.55 -20.09
C THR A 19 -24.84 -4.69 -19.06
N ALA A 20 -24.69 -5.22 -17.85
CA ALA A 20 -23.89 -4.60 -16.80
C ALA A 20 -22.40 -4.64 -17.19
N GLN A 21 -22.01 -3.80 -18.14
CA GLN A 21 -20.62 -3.37 -18.26
C GLN A 21 -20.35 -2.53 -17.02
N GLY A 22 -19.44 -3.03 -16.14
CA GLY A 22 -19.03 -2.32 -14.95
C GLY A 22 -18.43 -0.95 -15.32
N GLN A 23 -19.26 0.07 -15.34
CA GLN A 23 -18.81 1.44 -15.53
C GLN A 23 -17.89 1.76 -14.36
N GLN A 24 -16.65 2.10 -14.68
CA GLN A 24 -15.70 2.67 -13.75
C GLN A 24 -16.33 4.00 -13.26
N GLN A 25 -16.70 4.05 -11.98
CA GLN A 25 -17.33 5.24 -11.42
C GLN A 25 -16.33 6.40 -11.50
N GLY A 26 -16.70 7.50 -12.15
CA GLY A 26 -15.87 8.71 -12.24
C GLY A 26 -15.68 9.38 -10.87
N ALA A 27 -14.64 10.20 -10.75
CA ALA A 27 -14.42 11.00 -9.56
C ALA A 27 -15.68 11.85 -9.23
N GLY A 28 -16.02 11.90 -7.93
CA GLY A 28 -17.23 12.63 -7.46
C GLY A 28 -18.54 11.84 -7.46
N ALA A 29 -18.65 10.67 -8.13
CA ALA A 29 -19.83 9.82 -8.00
C ALA A 29 -19.85 9.13 -6.61
N PRO A 30 -21.02 8.79 -6.04
CA PRO A 30 -21.10 8.02 -4.79
C PRO A 30 -20.35 6.68 -4.89
N ILE A 31 -19.65 6.28 -3.82
CA ILE A 31 -19.08 4.95 -3.70
C ILE A 31 -20.10 4.06 -2.98
N MET A 32 -20.54 2.98 -3.65
CA MET A 32 -21.49 2.04 -3.07
C MET A 32 -20.75 0.91 -2.35
N ILE A 33 -20.89 0.84 -1.05
CA ILE A 33 -20.25 -0.15 -0.18
C ILE A 33 -21.26 -1.24 0.17
N GLN A 34 -20.93 -2.49 -0.15
CA GLN A 34 -21.71 -3.67 0.22
C GLN A 34 -21.47 -4.07 1.69
N LYS A 35 -20.21 -3.95 2.15
CA LYS A 35 -19.81 -4.32 3.51
C LYS A 35 -18.62 -3.48 3.96
N GLN A 36 -18.63 -3.08 5.23
CA GLN A 36 -17.48 -2.44 5.88
C GLN A 36 -17.37 -2.89 7.33
N GLY A 37 -16.21 -2.69 7.93
CA GLY A 37 -15.96 -3.02 9.33
C GLY A 37 -14.48 -2.98 9.66
N SER A 38 -14.16 -3.50 10.85
CA SER A 38 -12.79 -3.60 11.33
C SER A 38 -12.59 -4.86 12.17
N PHE A 39 -11.34 -5.28 12.31
CA PHE A 39 -10.95 -6.35 13.23
C PHE A 39 -9.45 -6.28 13.54
N ALA A 40 -9.04 -6.96 14.63
CA ALA A 40 -7.63 -7.18 14.95
C ALA A 40 -7.16 -8.52 14.37
N ALA A 41 -5.87 -8.63 14.02
CA ALA A 41 -5.25 -9.86 13.54
C ALA A 41 -3.85 -10.05 14.15
N GLY A 42 -3.49 -11.31 14.41
CA GLY A 42 -2.24 -11.67 15.07
C GLY A 42 -2.23 -11.28 16.55
N GLY A 43 -1.02 -11.03 17.06
CA GLY A 43 -0.79 -10.64 18.45
C GLY A 43 -0.49 -11.79 19.38
N THR A 44 -0.28 -11.42 20.63
CA THR A 44 0.11 -12.30 21.74
C THR A 44 -0.90 -12.17 22.88
N ILE A 45 -1.08 -13.24 23.64
CA ILE A 45 -1.84 -13.23 24.89
C ILE A 45 -0.85 -13.55 26.03
N LEU A 46 -0.63 -12.57 26.89
CA LEU A 46 0.15 -12.75 28.11
C LEU A 46 -0.77 -13.15 29.26
N GLY A 47 -0.27 -14.01 30.16
CA GLY A 47 -1.02 -14.49 31.31
C GLY A 47 -1.97 -15.65 31.00
N ASP A 48 -3.02 -15.78 31.80
CA ASP A 48 -4.03 -16.83 31.63
C ASP A 48 -5.25 -16.32 30.87
N PRO A 49 -5.54 -16.83 29.66
CA PRO A 49 -6.71 -16.40 28.89
C PRO A 49 -8.06 -16.60 29.58
N ASN A 50 -8.13 -17.55 30.52
CA ASN A 50 -9.34 -17.84 31.30
C ASN A 50 -9.38 -17.10 32.65
N GLY A 51 -8.36 -16.31 32.95
CA GLY A 51 -8.20 -15.58 34.21
C GLY A 51 -7.73 -14.14 33.97
N ARG A 52 -6.49 -13.85 34.35
CA ARG A 52 -5.88 -12.52 34.16
C ARG A 52 -4.99 -12.55 32.93
N SER A 53 -5.37 -11.87 31.88
CA SER A 53 -4.66 -11.85 30.61
C SER A 53 -4.52 -10.44 30.03
N LEU A 54 -3.57 -10.28 29.10
CA LEU A 54 -3.37 -9.11 28.27
C LEU A 54 -3.23 -9.55 26.81
N HIS A 55 -4.14 -9.07 25.93
CA HIS A 55 -4.01 -9.21 24.49
C HIS A 55 -3.23 -8.00 23.96
N CYS A 56 -2.10 -8.20 23.31
CA CYS A 56 -1.19 -7.15 22.86
C CYS A 56 -0.46 -7.54 21.57
N ASP A 57 0.28 -6.62 20.97
CA ASP A 57 1.05 -6.81 19.73
C ASP A 57 0.22 -7.34 18.54
N HIS A 58 -1.09 -7.05 18.53
CA HIS A 58 -1.95 -7.32 17.37
C HIS A 58 -1.91 -6.16 16.39
N GLY A 59 -2.14 -6.44 15.12
CA GLY A 59 -2.43 -5.41 14.14
C GLY A 59 -3.92 -5.10 14.06
N TYR A 60 -4.26 -3.98 13.43
CA TYR A 60 -5.64 -3.51 13.26
C TYR A 60 -5.93 -3.22 11.79
N VAL A 61 -7.11 -3.60 11.34
CA VAL A 61 -7.53 -3.37 9.95
C VAL A 61 -8.94 -2.81 9.90
N ASP A 62 -9.12 -1.77 9.07
CA ASP A 62 -10.42 -1.34 8.55
C ASP A 62 -10.59 -1.85 7.14
N TYR A 63 -11.81 -2.26 6.77
CA TYR A 63 -12.08 -2.71 5.42
C TYR A 63 -13.37 -2.15 4.87
N GLN A 64 -13.38 -1.97 3.54
CA GLN A 64 -14.54 -1.64 2.74
C GLN A 64 -14.59 -2.54 1.51
N ILE A 65 -15.75 -3.14 1.27
CA ILE A 65 -16.02 -4.02 0.13
C ILE A 65 -17.08 -3.33 -0.74
N PRO A 66 -16.77 -2.95 -1.98
CA PRO A 66 -17.74 -2.30 -2.85
C PRO A 66 -18.78 -3.30 -3.36
N VAL A 67 -19.88 -2.79 -3.90
CA VAL A 67 -20.88 -3.63 -4.59
C VAL A 67 -20.24 -4.26 -5.84
N SER A 68 -20.53 -5.54 -6.09
CA SER A 68 -19.95 -6.34 -7.18
C SER A 68 -18.41 -6.34 -7.16
N PRO A 69 -17.78 -6.81 -6.08
CA PRO A 69 -16.35 -6.69 -5.89
C PRO A 69 -15.56 -7.58 -6.85
N ARG A 70 -14.32 -7.18 -7.13
CA ARG A 70 -13.29 -8.05 -7.71
C ARG A 70 -12.90 -9.15 -6.72
N ARG A 71 -12.37 -10.26 -7.24
CA ARG A 71 -12.02 -11.43 -6.41
C ARG A 71 -10.80 -11.20 -5.50
N ILE A 72 -9.92 -10.27 -5.86
CA ILE A 72 -8.69 -10.01 -5.11
C ILE A 72 -8.87 -8.83 -4.17
N ASN A 73 -8.37 -8.94 -2.95
CA ASN A 73 -8.34 -7.86 -1.98
C ASN A 73 -7.08 -7.00 -2.15
N LEU A 74 -7.17 -5.71 -1.83
CA LEU A 74 -6.02 -4.83 -1.74
C LEU A 74 -5.77 -4.47 -0.27
N VAL A 75 -4.61 -4.84 0.27
CA VAL A 75 -4.17 -4.47 1.63
C VAL A 75 -3.20 -3.31 1.51
N MET A 76 -3.62 -2.13 1.94
CA MET A 76 -2.82 -0.91 1.91
C MET A 76 -2.10 -0.76 3.26
N TRP A 77 -0.77 -0.81 3.20
CA TRP A 77 0.09 -0.86 4.38
C TRP A 77 1.18 0.21 4.29
N HIS A 78 0.96 1.36 4.90
CA HIS A 78 1.97 2.38 5.09
C HIS A 78 2.72 2.14 6.41
N SER A 79 4.03 2.32 6.41
CA SER A 79 4.84 2.09 7.62
C SER A 79 4.63 3.14 8.71
N ALA A 80 4.27 4.37 8.34
CA ALA A 80 4.22 5.51 9.26
C ALA A 80 2.87 6.24 9.30
N ALA A 81 1.98 6.08 8.30
CA ALA A 81 0.72 6.82 8.25
C ALA A 81 -0.30 6.15 7.33
N ALA A 82 -1.18 5.32 7.88
CA ALA A 82 -2.22 4.63 7.09
C ALA A 82 -3.10 5.61 6.30
N HIS A 83 -3.42 6.78 6.86
CA HIS A 83 -4.28 7.76 6.21
C HIS A 83 -3.70 8.40 4.95
N ALA A 84 -2.41 8.24 4.67
CA ALA A 84 -1.83 8.64 3.39
C ALA A 84 -2.43 7.89 2.18
N PHE A 85 -3.07 6.72 2.40
CA PHE A 85 -3.85 6.03 1.38
C PHE A 85 -5.31 6.50 1.29
N LEU A 86 -5.81 7.21 2.30
CA LEU A 86 -7.23 7.63 2.36
C LEU A 86 -7.50 8.84 1.48
N ASN A 87 -6.61 9.81 1.52
CA ASN A 87 -6.72 11.04 0.71
C ASN A 87 -5.36 11.57 0.29
N ARG A 88 -5.37 12.45 -0.72
CA ARG A 88 -4.25 13.32 -1.00
C ARG A 88 -4.12 14.37 0.12
N TRP A 89 -2.96 15.01 0.18
CA TRP A 89 -2.68 16.04 1.17
C TRP A 89 -3.55 17.29 1.04
N ASP A 90 -4.10 17.57 -0.14
CA ASP A 90 -5.04 18.66 -0.41
C ASP A 90 -6.51 18.30 -0.16
N GLY A 91 -6.79 17.12 0.38
CA GLY A 91 -8.14 16.61 0.63
C GLY A 91 -8.79 15.91 -0.56
N GLY A 92 -8.10 15.80 -1.70
CA GLY A 92 -8.56 15.02 -2.86
C GLY A 92 -8.62 13.51 -2.58
N GLU A 93 -9.25 12.74 -3.48
CA GLU A 93 -9.38 11.29 -3.34
C GLU A 93 -8.03 10.58 -3.29
N GLY A 94 -7.84 9.72 -2.28
CA GLY A 94 -6.70 8.83 -2.15
C GLY A 94 -6.96 7.45 -2.76
N TYR A 95 -5.98 6.58 -2.62
CA TYR A 95 -6.02 5.23 -3.19
C TYR A 95 -7.20 4.39 -2.71
N GLN A 96 -7.62 4.53 -1.45
CA GLN A 96 -8.80 3.83 -0.94
C GLN A 96 -10.01 4.09 -1.83
N SER A 97 -10.39 5.37 -2.02
CA SER A 97 -11.54 5.75 -2.84
C SER A 97 -11.37 5.35 -4.31
N ILE A 98 -10.17 5.58 -4.88
CA ILE A 98 -9.86 5.24 -6.27
C ILE A 98 -10.05 3.73 -6.52
N PHE A 99 -9.54 2.86 -5.66
CA PHE A 99 -9.63 1.41 -5.86
C PHE A 99 -10.99 0.83 -5.49
N LEU A 100 -11.71 1.42 -4.52
CA LEU A 100 -13.12 1.10 -4.29
C LEU A 100 -13.98 1.38 -5.53
N ARG A 101 -13.78 2.53 -6.22
CA ARG A 101 -14.45 2.85 -7.50
C ARG A 101 -14.07 1.86 -8.61
N ARG A 102 -12.84 1.33 -8.59
CA ARG A 102 -12.37 0.30 -9.53
C ARG A 102 -12.87 -1.10 -9.16
N GLY A 103 -13.68 -1.22 -8.08
CA GLY A 103 -14.33 -2.45 -7.65
C GLY A 103 -13.46 -3.36 -6.79
N TYR A 104 -12.34 -2.90 -6.24
CA TYR A 104 -11.52 -3.72 -5.35
C TYR A 104 -11.99 -3.60 -3.90
N PRO A 105 -12.10 -4.72 -3.15
CA PRO A 105 -12.13 -4.67 -1.70
C PRO A 105 -10.83 -4.05 -1.16
N VAL A 106 -10.94 -3.06 -0.28
CA VAL A 106 -9.79 -2.34 0.28
C VAL A 106 -9.72 -2.56 1.78
N TYR A 107 -8.53 -2.90 2.25
CA TYR A 107 -8.17 -3.11 3.65
C TYR A 107 -7.06 -2.13 4.01
N ILE A 108 -7.26 -1.29 5.02
CA ILE A 108 -6.24 -0.36 5.55
C ILE A 108 -5.66 -0.96 6.81
N TRP A 109 -4.38 -1.34 6.76
CA TRP A 109 -3.69 -2.09 7.79
C TRP A 109 -2.71 -1.23 8.58
N ASP A 110 -2.87 -1.22 9.90
CA ASP A 110 -1.86 -0.79 10.86
C ASP A 110 -1.26 -2.03 11.53
N GLY A 111 0.04 -2.24 11.33
CA GLY A 111 0.75 -3.34 11.98
C GLY A 111 0.91 -3.12 13.49
N PRO A 112 1.30 -4.16 14.25
CA PRO A 112 1.52 -4.07 15.69
C PRO A 112 2.38 -2.88 16.10
N GLN A 113 2.01 -2.22 17.17
CA GLN A 113 2.65 -1.04 17.77
C GLN A 113 2.61 0.22 16.89
N ILE A 114 1.85 0.21 15.79
CA ILE A 114 1.71 1.37 14.89
C ILE A 114 0.26 1.86 14.87
N GLY A 115 0.08 3.18 14.90
CA GLY A 115 -1.21 3.85 14.71
C GLY A 115 -2.30 3.33 15.62
N ARG A 116 -3.36 2.81 15.03
CA ARG A 116 -4.53 2.26 15.78
C ARG A 116 -4.21 0.94 16.49
N ALA A 117 -3.11 0.29 16.14
CA ALA A 117 -2.64 -0.97 16.73
C ALA A 117 -1.52 -0.74 17.77
N ASN A 118 -1.52 0.40 18.47
CA ASN A 118 -0.47 0.84 19.39
C ASN A 118 -0.41 0.09 20.74
N TRP A 119 -1.25 -0.94 20.95
CA TRP A 119 -1.32 -1.69 22.20
C TRP A 119 -0.24 -2.78 22.25
N GLY A 120 0.96 -2.41 22.73
CA GLY A 120 2.11 -3.29 22.81
C GLY A 120 2.12 -4.16 24.08
N CYS A 121 2.82 -5.31 23.99
CA CYS A 121 3.13 -6.16 25.15
C CYS A 121 4.28 -5.60 26.01
N THR A 122 5.00 -4.62 25.49
CA THR A 122 6.10 -3.90 26.17
C THR A 122 5.89 -2.42 26.04
N ASP A 123 6.44 -1.67 26.98
CA ASP A 123 6.43 -0.22 26.94
C ASP A 123 7.17 0.30 25.69
N SER A 124 6.54 1.21 24.97
CA SER A 124 7.17 1.98 23.90
C SER A 124 7.23 3.46 24.29
N ALA A 125 8.45 4.00 24.43
CA ALA A 125 8.63 5.40 24.76
C ALA A 125 8.80 6.21 23.47
N TYR A 126 7.89 7.15 23.20
CA TYR A 126 8.08 8.17 22.18
C TYR A 126 8.86 9.35 22.76
N LYS A 127 9.94 9.75 22.09
CA LYS A 127 10.67 10.97 22.40
C LYS A 127 10.41 12.01 21.33
N PRO A 128 9.65 13.08 21.62
CA PRO A 128 9.42 14.16 20.67
C PRO A 128 10.74 14.82 20.26
N GLY A 129 10.87 15.18 18.98
CA GLY A 129 12.04 15.87 18.45
C GLY A 129 11.64 17.10 17.65
N ILE A 130 12.04 18.29 18.11
CA ILE A 130 11.87 19.53 17.35
C ILE A 130 12.72 19.45 16.08
N GLY A 131 12.14 19.88 14.93
CA GLY A 131 12.79 19.82 13.62
C GLY A 131 12.48 18.52 12.84
N ARG A 132 11.69 17.61 13.41
CA ARG A 132 11.29 16.36 12.74
C ARG A 132 10.52 16.61 11.44
N ASP A 133 9.68 17.65 11.41
CA ASP A 133 8.89 17.97 10.21
C ASP A 133 9.80 18.40 9.05
N GLN A 134 10.83 19.20 9.33
CA GLN A 134 11.80 19.61 8.33
C GLN A 134 12.69 18.44 7.88
N GLN A 135 13.01 17.51 8.78
CA GLN A 135 13.69 16.26 8.41
C GLN A 135 12.80 15.42 7.48
N ASN A 136 11.48 15.32 7.75
CA ASN A 136 10.54 14.63 6.90
C ASN A 136 10.39 15.29 5.53
N PHE A 137 10.43 16.61 5.45
CA PHE A 137 10.40 17.35 4.19
C PHE A 137 11.51 16.86 3.25
N THR A 138 12.72 16.71 3.75
CA THR A 138 13.86 16.21 2.98
C THR A 138 13.76 14.70 2.76
N ALA A 139 13.40 13.93 3.79
CA ALA A 139 13.29 12.48 3.71
C ALA A 139 12.18 12.03 2.75
N TRP A 140 11.07 12.76 2.65
CA TRP A 140 9.99 12.45 1.70
C TRP A 140 10.20 13.08 0.32
N ARG A 141 11.35 13.72 0.12
CA ARG A 141 11.77 14.34 -1.14
C ARG A 141 10.78 15.38 -1.67
N PHE A 142 10.26 16.22 -0.78
CA PHE A 142 9.51 17.39 -1.17
C PHE A 142 10.42 18.49 -1.73
N GLY A 143 11.66 18.54 -1.27
CA GLY A 143 12.66 19.50 -1.68
C GLY A 143 14.04 19.18 -1.11
N VAL A 144 15.01 20.05 -1.40
CA VAL A 144 16.40 19.92 -0.95
C VAL A 144 16.51 20.18 0.55
N LYS A 145 15.86 21.24 1.02
CA LYS A 145 15.82 21.71 2.41
C LYS A 145 14.55 22.53 2.60
N TYR A 146 13.87 22.37 3.73
CA TYR A 146 12.68 23.20 4.00
C TYR A 146 13.07 24.69 4.10
N PRO A 147 12.35 25.61 3.43
CA PRO A 147 11.18 25.39 2.57
C PRO A 147 11.48 25.37 1.05
N GLU A 148 12.63 24.89 0.64
CA GLU A 148 13.09 24.87 -0.77
C GLU A 148 12.54 23.63 -1.50
N TRP A 149 11.35 23.77 -2.12
CA TRP A 149 10.69 22.71 -2.86
C TRP A 149 11.39 22.35 -4.16
N PHE A 150 11.37 21.08 -4.56
CA PHE A 150 11.78 20.72 -5.91
C PHE A 150 10.86 21.35 -6.96
N GLU A 151 11.44 21.73 -8.09
CA GLU A 151 10.68 22.20 -9.24
C GLU A 151 9.78 21.06 -9.77
N GLY A 152 8.51 21.39 -10.07
CA GLY A 152 7.54 20.41 -10.58
C GLY A 152 7.13 19.33 -9.58
N VAL A 153 7.44 19.48 -8.27
CA VAL A 153 7.01 18.52 -7.25
C VAL A 153 5.49 18.35 -7.26
N GLN A 154 5.06 17.11 -7.18
CA GLN A 154 3.61 16.78 -7.19
C GLN A 154 2.94 16.89 -5.81
N PHE A 155 3.66 17.35 -4.81
CA PHE A 155 3.05 17.77 -3.54
C PHE A 155 2.34 19.10 -3.74
N PRO A 156 1.14 19.32 -3.15
CA PRO A 156 0.39 20.58 -3.26
C PRO A 156 1.03 21.70 -2.39
N LYS A 157 2.24 22.12 -2.77
CA LYS A 157 3.12 23.03 -2.01
C LYS A 157 2.53 24.42 -1.71
N ASP A 158 1.61 24.86 -2.56
CA ASP A 158 0.94 26.16 -2.42
C ASP A 158 -0.30 26.10 -1.49
N ASN A 159 -0.58 24.93 -0.92
CA ASN A 159 -1.64 24.69 0.05
C ASN A 159 -1.01 24.46 1.46
N ALA A 160 -1.09 25.47 2.33
CA ALA A 160 -0.53 25.40 3.68
C ALA A 160 -1.18 24.29 4.52
N GLU A 161 -2.46 23.98 4.30
CA GLU A 161 -3.14 22.87 5.02
C GLU A 161 -2.60 21.53 4.57
N ALA A 162 -2.21 21.34 3.32
CA ALA A 162 -1.59 20.11 2.85
C ALA A 162 -0.27 19.82 3.59
N TRP A 163 0.58 20.83 3.78
CA TRP A 163 1.78 20.68 4.61
C TRP A 163 1.46 20.34 6.06
N ASN A 164 0.45 21.00 6.63
CA ASN A 164 -0.02 20.77 7.97
C ASN A 164 -0.52 19.32 8.16
N GLN A 165 -1.27 18.79 7.20
CA GLN A 165 -1.74 17.40 7.21
C GLN A 165 -0.58 16.41 7.05
N ALA A 166 0.35 16.65 6.13
CA ALA A 166 1.51 15.80 5.93
C ALA A 166 2.41 15.74 7.19
N SER A 167 2.61 16.86 7.88
CA SER A 167 3.40 16.93 9.11
C SER A 167 2.77 16.14 10.26
N ARG A 168 1.43 16.03 10.30
CA ARG A 168 0.69 15.26 11.30
C ARG A 168 0.52 13.79 10.93
N ALA A 169 0.84 13.41 9.71
CA ALA A 169 0.65 12.07 9.17
C ALA A 169 1.79 11.13 9.59
N ARG A 170 2.08 11.04 10.88
CA ARG A 170 3.20 10.22 11.37
C ARG A 170 2.78 9.35 12.54
N TYR A 171 3.25 8.11 12.47
CA TYR A 171 3.26 7.17 13.59
C TYR A 171 4.70 6.92 14.02
N LEU A 172 4.88 6.33 15.18
CA LEU A 172 6.17 5.84 15.63
C LEU A 172 6.58 4.65 14.74
N GLU A 173 7.82 4.65 14.28
CA GLU A 173 8.41 3.53 13.55
C GLU A 173 9.54 2.91 14.38
N PHE A 174 9.65 1.60 14.31
CA PHE A 174 10.66 0.83 15.04
C PHE A 174 11.62 0.20 14.02
N ASP A 175 12.91 0.59 14.09
CA ASP A 175 13.98 0.00 13.28
C ASP A 175 14.63 -1.15 14.05
N THR A 176 13.85 -2.19 14.34
CA THR A 176 14.35 -3.44 14.93
C THR A 176 13.86 -4.64 14.15
N ILE A 177 14.70 -5.67 14.06
CA ILE A 177 14.36 -6.92 13.37
C ILE A 177 13.16 -7.59 14.06
N GLU A 178 13.10 -7.55 15.38
CA GLU A 178 12.03 -8.10 16.20
C GLU A 178 10.69 -7.45 15.85
N ASN A 179 10.65 -6.12 15.70
CA ASN A 179 9.42 -5.43 15.29
C ASN A 179 9.04 -5.77 13.85
N ALA A 180 10.01 -5.87 12.93
CA ALA A 180 9.73 -6.28 11.55
C ALA A 180 9.16 -7.72 11.49
N GLN A 181 9.67 -8.64 12.31
CA GLN A 181 9.15 -10.00 12.44
C GLN A 181 7.75 -10.02 13.04
N MET A 182 7.53 -9.32 14.15
CA MET A 182 6.23 -9.19 14.81
C MET A 182 5.15 -8.66 13.86
N GLN A 183 5.46 -7.60 13.12
CA GLN A 183 4.52 -7.02 12.15
C GLN A 183 4.21 -7.97 11.00
N SER A 184 5.21 -8.70 10.49
CA SER A 184 5.00 -9.68 9.42
C SER A 184 4.23 -10.92 9.90
N ASP A 185 4.40 -11.35 11.16
CA ASP A 185 3.61 -12.44 11.76
C ASP A 185 2.14 -12.06 11.88
N ALA A 186 1.84 -10.86 12.36
CA ALA A 186 0.48 -10.37 12.47
C ALA A 186 -0.17 -10.17 11.08
N ALA A 187 0.59 -9.66 10.11
CA ALA A 187 0.11 -9.50 8.75
C ALA A 187 -0.17 -10.86 8.07
N ALA A 188 0.65 -11.89 8.30
CA ALA A 188 0.37 -13.23 7.79
C ALA A 188 -1.00 -13.75 8.28
N LYS A 189 -1.34 -13.52 9.56
CA LYS A 189 -2.68 -13.86 10.10
C LYS A 189 -3.81 -13.06 9.46
N LEU A 190 -3.56 -11.79 9.08
CA LEU A 190 -4.51 -11.01 8.30
C LEU A 190 -4.75 -11.67 6.94
N PHE A 191 -3.68 -11.93 6.16
CA PHE A 191 -3.79 -12.54 4.83
C PHE A 191 -4.45 -13.92 4.89
N ASP A 192 -4.12 -14.75 5.89
CA ASP A 192 -4.75 -16.06 6.08
C ASP A 192 -6.26 -15.95 6.38
N ARG A 193 -6.67 -14.90 7.08
CA ARG A 193 -8.08 -14.65 7.40
C ARG A 193 -8.90 -14.15 6.22
N ILE A 194 -8.32 -13.26 5.38
CA ILE A 194 -9.07 -12.62 4.29
C ILE A 194 -8.88 -13.31 2.93
N GLY A 195 -7.93 -14.24 2.82
CA GLY A 195 -7.62 -14.96 1.59
C GLY A 195 -6.72 -14.19 0.62
N PRO A 196 -6.64 -14.63 -0.65
CA PRO A 196 -5.71 -14.09 -1.63
C PRO A 196 -5.81 -12.58 -1.77
N SER A 197 -4.69 -11.88 -1.58
CA SER A 197 -4.66 -10.42 -1.52
C SER A 197 -3.35 -9.86 -2.08
N VAL A 198 -3.39 -8.63 -2.57
CA VAL A 198 -2.21 -7.85 -2.97
C VAL A 198 -1.83 -6.90 -1.85
N ALA A 199 -0.58 -6.94 -1.41
CA ALA A 199 -0.04 -5.93 -0.52
C ALA A 199 0.38 -4.69 -1.33
N ILE A 200 -0.14 -3.53 -0.98
CA ILE A 200 0.25 -2.22 -1.50
C ILE A 200 0.92 -1.47 -0.38
N THR A 201 2.22 -1.28 -0.49
CA THR A 201 3.03 -0.80 0.62
C THR A 201 3.80 0.47 0.29
N ASN A 202 4.32 1.11 1.33
CA ASN A 202 5.23 2.24 1.19
C ASN A 202 6.35 2.13 2.22
N SER A 203 7.55 2.61 1.86
CA SER A 203 8.70 2.72 2.75
C SER A 203 9.05 1.39 3.43
N ALA A 204 9.32 1.35 4.71
CA ALA A 204 9.63 0.11 5.45
C ALA A 204 8.50 -0.94 5.43
N GLY A 205 7.27 -0.55 5.10
CA GLY A 205 6.15 -1.49 4.95
C GLY A 205 6.38 -2.53 3.87
N GLY A 206 7.14 -2.21 2.82
CA GLY A 206 7.46 -3.17 1.76
C GLY A 206 8.32 -4.33 2.22
N MET A 207 9.36 -4.07 3.01
CA MET A 207 10.18 -5.17 3.56
C MET A 207 9.34 -6.07 4.50
N ARG A 208 8.46 -5.47 5.30
CA ARG A 208 7.55 -6.24 6.16
C ARG A 208 6.59 -7.10 5.34
N ALA A 209 6.10 -6.61 4.19
CA ALA A 209 5.29 -7.40 3.26
C ALA A 209 6.09 -8.52 2.59
N ILE A 210 7.37 -8.30 2.25
CA ILE A 210 8.25 -9.37 1.75
C ILE A 210 8.45 -10.46 2.82
N LEU A 211 8.70 -10.08 4.08
CA LEU A 211 8.76 -11.03 5.21
C LEU A 211 7.43 -11.79 5.40
N THR A 212 6.30 -11.11 5.23
CA THR A 212 4.98 -11.72 5.30
C THR A 212 4.79 -12.79 4.22
N ALA A 213 5.29 -12.55 3.01
CA ALA A 213 5.21 -13.51 1.90
C ALA A 213 5.97 -14.82 2.16
N LEU A 214 6.92 -14.83 3.10
CA LEU A 214 7.57 -16.08 3.55
C LEU A 214 6.67 -16.92 4.49
N LYS A 215 5.62 -16.31 5.05
CA LYS A 215 4.82 -16.88 6.17
C LYS A 215 3.38 -17.23 5.79
N THR A 216 2.91 -16.84 4.60
CA THR A 216 1.55 -17.13 4.12
C THR A 216 1.54 -17.44 2.62
N ASN A 217 0.61 -18.28 2.17
CA ASN A 217 0.37 -18.55 0.76
C ASN A 217 -0.71 -17.62 0.14
N ASN A 218 -1.25 -16.69 0.91
CA ASN A 218 -2.33 -15.79 0.49
C ASN A 218 -1.82 -14.43 -0.05
N MET A 219 -0.51 -14.28 -0.22
CA MET A 219 0.10 -13.13 -0.86
C MET A 219 0.10 -13.32 -2.38
N ALA A 220 -0.86 -12.71 -3.07
CA ALA A 220 -1.03 -12.84 -4.52
C ALA A 220 -0.05 -11.97 -5.32
N ALA A 221 0.33 -10.82 -4.78
CA ALA A 221 1.38 -9.93 -5.31
C ALA A 221 1.79 -8.91 -4.24
N ILE A 222 2.93 -8.23 -4.47
CA ILE A 222 3.36 -7.09 -3.66
C ILE A 222 3.69 -5.92 -4.59
N VAL A 223 3.11 -4.75 -4.31
CA VAL A 223 3.48 -3.48 -4.94
C VAL A 223 4.04 -2.55 -3.88
N MET A 224 5.29 -2.17 -4.05
CA MET A 224 6.07 -1.42 -3.08
C MET A 224 6.40 -0.03 -3.62
N TYR A 225 5.82 0.99 -3.04
CA TYR A 225 6.19 2.37 -3.33
C TYR A 225 7.36 2.79 -2.44
N GLU A 226 8.46 3.20 -3.05
CA GLU A 226 9.60 3.79 -2.34
C GLU A 226 10.14 2.91 -1.20
N ASN A 227 10.25 1.62 -1.44
CA ASN A 227 10.67 0.66 -0.41
C ASN A 227 12.13 0.89 0.01
N VAL A 228 12.38 0.92 1.31
CA VAL A 228 13.71 1.23 1.87
C VAL A 228 14.54 0.00 2.23
N GLY A 229 13.93 -1.15 2.45
CA GLY A 229 14.62 -2.38 2.82
C GLY A 229 14.13 -3.61 2.06
N TYR A 230 15.02 -4.60 1.95
CA TYR A 230 14.79 -5.81 1.16
C TYR A 230 15.37 -7.04 1.86
N ILE A 231 14.97 -8.22 1.39
CA ILE A 231 15.45 -9.50 1.88
C ILE A 231 16.35 -10.12 0.80
N TYR A 232 17.41 -10.78 1.23
CA TYR A 232 18.36 -11.43 0.33
C TYR A 232 18.68 -12.85 0.78
N PRO A 233 19.16 -13.73 -0.13
CA PRO A 233 19.75 -14.98 0.29
C PRO A 233 21.02 -14.73 1.12
N GLN A 234 21.28 -15.58 2.11
CA GLN A 234 22.50 -15.49 2.91
C GLN A 234 23.75 -15.41 2.04
N GLY A 235 24.60 -14.40 2.30
CA GLY A 235 25.84 -14.13 1.59
C GLY A 235 25.66 -13.49 0.18
N GLU A 236 24.43 -13.15 -0.22
CA GLU A 236 24.16 -12.47 -1.50
C GLU A 236 23.55 -11.08 -1.33
N GLY A 237 23.54 -10.55 -0.11
CA GLY A 237 23.03 -9.22 0.20
C GLY A 237 24.01 -8.09 -0.12
N PRO A 238 23.67 -6.84 0.15
CA PRO A 238 24.47 -5.67 -0.20
C PRO A 238 25.72 -5.45 0.68
N GLY A 239 26.01 -6.34 1.65
CA GLY A 239 27.17 -6.27 2.51
C GLY A 239 27.14 -5.14 3.57
N VAL A 240 25.95 -4.71 3.95
CA VAL A 240 25.73 -3.72 5.02
C VAL A 240 25.02 -4.37 6.22
N PRO A 241 25.08 -3.78 7.43
CA PRO A 241 24.45 -4.32 8.62
C PRO A 241 22.94 -4.54 8.42
N GLN A 242 22.41 -5.62 8.98
CA GLN A 242 20.99 -5.91 9.01
C GLN A 242 20.30 -5.04 10.06
N THR A 243 19.13 -4.48 9.69
CA THR A 243 18.28 -3.65 10.57
C THR A 243 16.81 -3.98 10.37
N GLY A 244 15.94 -3.41 11.20
CA GLY A 244 14.49 -3.52 11.05
C GLY A 244 13.93 -2.83 9.81
N PHE A 245 14.69 -1.93 9.19
CA PHE A 245 14.38 -1.33 7.88
C PHE A 245 15.15 -1.99 6.73
N GLY A 246 15.88 -3.08 7.02
CA GLY A 246 16.63 -3.87 6.03
C GLY A 246 18.07 -3.37 5.81
N PRO A 247 18.88 -4.15 5.10
CA PRO A 247 18.53 -5.46 4.54
C PRO A 247 18.39 -6.55 5.62
N ILE A 248 17.70 -7.64 5.26
CA ILE A 248 17.70 -8.88 6.06
C ILE A 248 18.13 -10.02 5.13
N GLU A 249 19.00 -10.91 5.63
CA GLU A 249 19.38 -12.12 4.90
C GLU A 249 18.68 -13.33 5.50
N VAL A 250 18.18 -14.21 4.63
CA VAL A 250 17.49 -15.45 4.99
C VAL A 250 18.09 -16.65 4.27
N PRO A 251 17.92 -17.89 4.78
CA PRO A 251 18.34 -19.08 4.05
C PRO A 251 17.79 -19.10 2.62
N LEU A 252 18.57 -19.64 1.67
CA LEU A 252 18.20 -19.64 0.26
C LEU A 252 16.84 -20.31 0.00
N ASP A 253 16.52 -21.38 0.72
CA ASP A 253 15.24 -22.08 0.56
C ASP A 253 14.05 -21.21 1.00
N GLU A 254 14.22 -20.44 2.05
CA GLU A 254 13.23 -19.44 2.46
C GLU A 254 13.10 -18.35 1.40
N PHE A 255 14.22 -17.80 0.92
CA PHE A 255 14.22 -16.78 -0.12
C PHE A 255 13.50 -17.24 -1.39
N LYS A 256 13.67 -18.48 -1.80
CA LYS A 256 13.01 -19.05 -2.98
C LYS A 256 11.48 -19.07 -2.88
N LYS A 257 10.87 -18.98 -1.69
CA LYS A 257 9.42 -18.82 -1.57
C LYS A 257 8.93 -17.55 -2.26
N LEU A 258 9.74 -16.49 -2.29
CA LEU A 258 9.43 -15.21 -2.94
C LEU A 258 9.26 -15.32 -4.45
N THR A 259 9.85 -16.35 -5.10
CA THR A 259 9.73 -16.54 -6.56
C THR A 259 8.29 -16.83 -7.00
N LYS A 260 7.42 -17.23 -6.08
CA LYS A 260 6.00 -17.51 -6.36
C LYS A 260 5.13 -16.26 -6.34
N VAL A 261 5.65 -15.13 -5.83
CA VAL A 261 4.90 -13.89 -5.63
C VAL A 261 5.41 -12.84 -6.60
N PRO A 262 4.63 -12.42 -7.62
CA PRO A 262 5.02 -11.32 -8.47
C PRO A 262 5.10 -10.01 -7.69
N MET A 263 6.15 -9.21 -7.95
CA MET A 263 6.38 -7.97 -7.23
C MET A 263 6.71 -6.82 -8.17
N GLN A 264 6.28 -5.60 -7.77
CA GLN A 264 6.68 -4.37 -8.43
C GLN A 264 7.21 -3.39 -7.37
N VAL A 265 8.39 -2.82 -7.62
CA VAL A 265 8.95 -1.74 -6.81
C VAL A 265 8.85 -0.46 -7.61
N VAL A 266 8.13 0.53 -7.10
CA VAL A 266 7.85 1.80 -7.79
C VAL A 266 8.60 2.93 -7.10
N TRP A 267 9.37 3.70 -7.87
CA TRP A 267 10.16 4.83 -7.40
C TRP A 267 9.69 6.14 -8.04
N GLY A 268 9.57 7.18 -7.20
CA GLY A 268 9.26 8.55 -7.63
C GLY A 268 10.45 9.26 -8.27
N ASP A 269 10.40 10.57 -8.22
CA ASP A 269 11.43 11.44 -8.80
C ASP A 269 12.50 11.84 -7.76
N ASN A 270 13.57 12.53 -8.22
CA ASN A 270 14.65 13.08 -7.38
C ASN A 270 15.34 12.08 -6.43
N VAL A 271 15.32 10.78 -6.75
CA VAL A 271 15.96 9.73 -5.94
C VAL A 271 17.47 9.97 -5.81
N ASP A 272 18.10 10.48 -6.86
CA ASP A 272 19.51 10.83 -6.93
C ASP A 272 19.90 12.04 -6.05
N LYS A 273 18.95 12.85 -5.63
CA LYS A 273 19.16 14.00 -4.73
C LYS A 273 19.27 13.60 -3.25
N SER A 274 19.08 12.32 -2.93
CA SER A 274 19.21 11.79 -1.57
C SER A 274 20.10 10.55 -1.58
N ALA A 275 21.20 10.58 -0.84
CA ALA A 275 22.12 9.44 -0.76
C ALA A 275 21.45 8.17 -0.21
N SER A 276 20.58 8.31 0.80
CA SER A 276 19.86 7.18 1.39
C SER A 276 18.91 6.54 0.38
N TYR A 277 18.13 7.33 -0.37
CA TYR A 277 17.22 6.80 -1.39
C TYR A 277 17.95 6.26 -2.62
N SER A 278 19.06 6.89 -3.03
CA SER A 278 19.94 6.30 -4.05
C SER A 278 20.43 4.91 -3.66
N ASN A 279 20.81 4.71 -2.40
CA ASN A 279 21.23 3.40 -1.89
C ASN A 279 20.06 2.42 -1.84
N SER A 280 18.88 2.84 -1.36
CA SER A 280 17.68 1.99 -1.34
C SER A 280 17.24 1.60 -2.75
N TYR A 281 17.38 2.49 -3.74
CA TYR A 281 17.13 2.17 -5.14
C TYR A 281 18.11 1.11 -5.69
N LYS A 282 19.41 1.23 -5.38
CA LYS A 282 20.40 0.20 -5.74
C LYS A 282 20.08 -1.15 -5.09
N MET A 283 19.64 -1.14 -3.83
CA MET A 283 19.18 -2.35 -3.15
C MET A 283 17.93 -2.94 -3.81
N ALA A 284 17.02 -2.11 -4.34
CA ALA A 284 15.86 -2.59 -5.11
C ALA A 284 16.29 -3.34 -6.38
N LEU A 285 17.27 -2.80 -7.10
CA LEU A 285 17.80 -3.44 -8.30
C LEU A 285 18.46 -4.79 -7.99
N LEU A 286 19.27 -4.84 -6.92
CA LEU A 286 19.89 -6.08 -6.46
C LEU A 286 18.84 -7.10 -6.02
N PHE A 287 17.83 -6.67 -5.28
CA PHE A 287 16.72 -7.55 -4.87
C PHE A 287 15.98 -8.14 -6.08
N ALA A 288 15.65 -7.30 -7.05
CA ALA A 288 15.00 -7.76 -8.29
C ALA A 288 15.89 -8.74 -9.05
N GLU A 289 17.21 -8.47 -9.19
CA GLU A 289 18.17 -9.39 -9.77
C GLU A 289 18.14 -10.75 -9.06
N LYS A 290 18.22 -10.78 -7.72
CA LYS A 290 18.26 -12.05 -6.96
C LYS A 290 16.96 -12.83 -7.10
N VAL A 291 15.79 -12.22 -6.93
CA VAL A 291 14.52 -12.94 -7.07
C VAL A 291 14.35 -13.48 -8.49
N ASN A 292 14.67 -12.68 -9.51
CA ASN A 292 14.55 -13.08 -10.91
C ASN A 292 15.57 -14.17 -11.28
N LYS A 293 16.81 -14.10 -10.75
CA LYS A 293 17.84 -15.16 -10.89
C LYS A 293 17.32 -16.53 -10.43
N TYR A 294 16.53 -16.56 -9.38
CA TYR A 294 15.96 -17.80 -8.85
C TYR A 294 14.59 -18.17 -9.42
N GLY A 295 14.14 -17.51 -10.49
CA GLY A 295 12.94 -17.86 -11.25
C GLY A 295 11.68 -17.10 -10.83
N GLY A 296 11.81 -16.03 -10.03
CA GLY A 296 10.69 -15.15 -9.68
C GLY A 296 10.45 -14.03 -10.70
N LYS A 297 9.56 -13.10 -10.34
CA LYS A 297 9.17 -11.97 -11.18
C LYS A 297 9.10 -10.68 -10.35
N VAL A 298 10.18 -9.91 -10.37
CA VAL A 298 10.26 -8.57 -9.78
C VAL A 298 10.56 -7.53 -10.84
N GLN A 299 9.74 -6.49 -10.90
CA GLN A 299 9.92 -5.33 -11.76
C GLN A 299 10.28 -4.12 -10.90
N VAL A 300 11.29 -3.36 -11.31
CA VAL A 300 11.59 -2.05 -10.73
C VAL A 300 11.19 -0.98 -11.74
N LEU A 301 10.33 -0.05 -11.34
CA LEU A 301 9.77 1.00 -12.18
C LEU A 301 10.12 2.37 -11.56
N ARG A 302 10.69 3.27 -12.36
CA ARG A 302 10.77 4.69 -12.02
C ARG A 302 9.65 5.46 -12.70
N LEU A 303 8.91 6.23 -11.95
CA LEU A 303 7.81 7.05 -12.49
C LEU A 303 8.26 8.04 -13.57
N PRO A 304 9.42 8.72 -13.44
CA PRO A 304 9.93 9.57 -14.53
C PRO A 304 10.15 8.84 -15.87
N ASP A 305 10.53 7.56 -15.84
CA ASP A 305 10.80 6.77 -17.05
C ASP A 305 9.52 6.45 -17.85
N VAL A 306 8.36 6.59 -17.21
CA VAL A 306 7.02 6.46 -17.83
C VAL A 306 6.29 7.79 -17.94
N GLY A 307 7.01 8.92 -17.84
CA GLY A 307 6.50 10.26 -18.05
C GLY A 307 5.85 10.92 -16.82
N LEU A 308 5.83 10.28 -15.66
CA LEU A 308 5.31 10.85 -14.42
C LEU A 308 6.46 11.46 -13.61
N LYS A 309 6.58 12.77 -13.63
CA LYS A 309 7.66 13.53 -12.98
C LYS A 309 7.18 14.24 -11.72
N GLY A 310 8.14 14.57 -10.85
CA GLY A 310 7.91 15.33 -9.61
C GLY A 310 7.29 14.52 -8.48
N ASN A 311 7.09 13.22 -8.64
CA ASN A 311 6.52 12.39 -7.59
C ASN A 311 7.46 12.25 -6.39
N THR A 312 6.87 12.38 -5.21
CA THR A 312 7.54 12.35 -3.92
C THR A 312 7.74 10.91 -3.41
N HIS A 313 8.17 10.77 -2.16
CA HIS A 313 8.18 9.49 -1.44
C HIS A 313 6.78 8.86 -1.25
N LEU A 314 5.73 9.63 -1.51
CA LEU A 314 4.33 9.26 -1.29
C LEU A 314 3.51 9.43 -2.58
N PRO A 315 3.89 8.76 -3.70
CA PRO A 315 3.29 9.04 -5.00
C PRO A 315 1.80 8.74 -5.07
N PHE A 316 1.27 7.90 -4.19
CA PHE A 316 -0.16 7.60 -4.04
C PHE A 316 -0.95 8.74 -3.36
N ALA A 317 -0.28 9.70 -2.73
CA ALA A 317 -0.85 10.90 -2.13
C ALA A 317 -0.49 12.20 -2.87
N ASP A 318 0.32 12.11 -3.93
CA ASP A 318 0.69 13.22 -4.80
C ASP A 318 -0.48 13.69 -5.70
N MET A 319 -0.38 14.88 -6.28
CA MET A 319 -1.43 15.50 -7.10
C MET A 319 -1.81 14.66 -8.33
N ASN A 320 -0.88 13.89 -8.88
CA ASN A 320 -1.08 13.00 -10.01
C ASN A 320 -1.36 11.53 -9.61
N ASN A 321 -1.83 11.30 -8.39
CA ASN A 321 -2.05 9.95 -7.84
C ASN A 321 -2.96 9.06 -8.69
N VAL A 322 -3.90 9.63 -9.45
CA VAL A 322 -4.77 8.87 -10.38
C VAL A 322 -3.93 8.22 -11.48
N ALA A 323 -2.99 8.96 -12.08
CA ALA A 323 -2.08 8.40 -13.10
C ALA A 323 -1.16 7.31 -12.51
N VAL A 324 -0.71 7.48 -11.26
CA VAL A 324 0.06 6.44 -10.55
C VAL A 324 -0.83 5.21 -10.26
N ALA A 325 -2.10 5.42 -9.88
CA ALA A 325 -3.07 4.34 -9.69
C ALA A 325 -3.41 3.61 -11.00
N ASP A 326 -3.34 4.29 -12.16
CA ASP A 326 -3.52 3.65 -13.48
C ASP A 326 -2.39 2.67 -13.78
N LEU A 327 -1.14 3.01 -13.44
CA LEU A 327 -0.01 2.08 -13.53
C LEU A 327 -0.21 0.85 -12.64
N LEU A 328 -0.70 1.03 -11.41
CA LEU A 328 -1.05 -0.09 -10.53
C LEU A 328 -2.17 -0.95 -11.14
N SER A 329 -3.23 -0.36 -11.68
CA SER A 329 -4.30 -1.11 -12.34
C SER A 329 -3.79 -1.92 -13.53
N LYS A 330 -2.87 -1.34 -14.33
CA LYS A 330 -2.21 -2.03 -15.43
C LYS A 330 -1.42 -3.24 -14.92
N TYR A 331 -0.60 -3.05 -13.88
CA TYR A 331 0.17 -4.14 -13.27
C TYR A 331 -0.74 -5.26 -12.75
N LEU A 332 -1.85 -4.92 -12.07
CA LEU A 332 -2.82 -5.91 -11.59
C LEU A 332 -3.43 -6.71 -12.75
N ALA A 333 -3.82 -6.06 -13.84
CA ALA A 333 -4.37 -6.70 -15.04
C ALA A 333 -3.36 -7.64 -15.71
N GLU A 334 -2.12 -7.19 -15.89
CA GLU A 334 -1.02 -7.98 -16.49
C GLU A 334 -0.66 -9.24 -15.69
N ASN A 335 -1.00 -9.27 -14.40
CA ASN A 335 -0.82 -10.42 -13.53
C ASN A 335 -2.14 -11.19 -13.27
N GLY A 336 -3.24 -10.87 -13.98
CA GLY A 336 -4.54 -11.54 -13.86
C GLY A 336 -5.26 -11.30 -12.53
N LEU A 337 -4.92 -10.21 -11.83
CA LEU A 337 -5.42 -9.83 -10.51
C LEU A 337 -6.58 -8.81 -10.59
N ASP A 338 -7.17 -8.62 -11.75
CA ASP A 338 -8.29 -7.69 -11.99
C ASP A 338 -9.62 -8.39 -12.26
N LYS A 339 -9.71 -9.70 -12.09
CA LYS A 339 -10.91 -10.51 -12.37
C LYS A 339 -12.05 -10.23 -11.37
N ARG A 340 -13.28 -10.28 -11.88
CA ARG A 340 -14.53 -10.25 -11.11
C ARG A 340 -15.04 -11.65 -10.80
#